data_7df21279988330f0232bac4e5a140174
#
_entry.id   7df21279988330f0232bac4e5a140174
#
_cell.length_a   1.000
_cell.length_b   1.000
_cell.length_c   1.000
_cell.angle_alpha   90.00
_cell.angle_beta   90.00
_cell.angle_gamma   90.00
#
_symmetry.space_group_name_H-M   'P 1'
#
loop_
_entity.id
_entity.type
_entity.pdbx_description
1 polymer ?
#
loop_
_entity_poly.entity_id
_entity_poly.type
_entity_poly.pdbx_seq_one_letter_code
_entity_poly.pdbx_strand_id
1 'polypeptide(L)'
;MSNGPDQSLKNRVRERAKLAIRGGLHRLDLDVSKGVYTRQVARTLAARGDDTVLDIGANVGQYGLGLRRSGYDGRIISCEPLSGAYAELERRAHRDPHWHPVNAAVGREPGEVDIHVAANSYSSSILEMTQAHLDGAPDSAYVAVERVAVTTVAEVVERFGVDPARTLLKIDTQGYEAEVLAGAGDLLGTFDALQLEVSFVELYEGQQLAEQTIAVLREHGYRLQSLETGFSDPSGRLLQADVLVVRDH
;
A
#
# COMPACT_ATOMS: atom_id res chain seq x y z
N MET A 1 19.67 17.79 45.88
CA MET A 1 19.62 16.44 45.29
C MET A 1 19.76 16.62 43.80
N SER A 2 20.97 16.42 43.26
CA SER A 2 21.36 16.71 41.87
C SER A 2 21.01 15.52 40.99
N ASN A 3 20.07 15.69 40.09
CA ASN A 3 19.88 14.75 38.98
C ASN A 3 21.06 14.93 38.02
N GLY A 4 21.92 13.91 37.94
CA GLY A 4 23.20 13.96 37.27
C GLY A 4 23.17 14.03 35.77
N PRO A 5 24.26 14.49 35.16
CA PRO A 5 24.47 14.62 33.71
C PRO A 5 24.45 13.29 32.93
N ASP A 6 24.41 12.16 33.61
CA ASP A 6 24.50 10.81 33.03
C ASP A 6 23.21 10.36 32.27
N GLN A 7 22.03 10.82 32.69
CA GLN A 7 20.74 10.44 32.08
C GLN A 7 20.52 11.10 30.72
N SER A 8 20.96 12.33 30.54
CA SER A 8 20.93 13.07 29.29
C SER A 8 21.88 12.48 28.24
N LEU A 9 23.06 12.03 28.67
CA LEU A 9 24.07 11.41 27.81
C LEU A 9 23.60 10.02 27.35
N LYS A 10 23.02 9.22 28.24
CA LYS A 10 22.44 7.89 27.91
C LYS A 10 21.27 8.01 26.92
N ASN A 11 20.43 9.03 27.06
CA ASN A 11 19.33 9.27 26.14
C ASN A 11 19.83 9.71 24.74
N ARG A 12 20.85 10.57 24.65
CA ARG A 12 21.47 10.99 23.38
C ARG A 12 22.17 9.83 22.67
N VAL A 13 22.85 8.95 23.39
CA VAL A 13 23.50 7.76 22.85
C VAL A 13 22.45 6.77 22.35
N ARG A 14 21.35 6.60 23.09
CA ARG A 14 20.23 5.73 22.69
C ARG A 14 19.50 6.24 21.45
N GLU A 15 19.30 7.55 21.32
CA GLU A 15 18.70 8.17 20.14
C GLU A 15 19.64 8.13 18.91
N ARG A 16 20.94 8.36 19.10
CA ARG A 16 21.93 8.19 18.02
C ARG A 16 22.05 6.73 17.56
N ALA A 17 21.99 5.78 18.49
CA ALA A 17 21.98 4.35 18.17
C ALA A 17 20.70 3.97 17.39
N LYS A 18 19.52 4.48 17.77
CA LYS A 18 18.27 4.28 17.02
C LYS A 18 18.34 4.87 15.62
N LEU A 19 18.90 6.08 15.46
CA LEU A 19 19.09 6.72 14.16
C LEU A 19 20.11 5.97 13.28
N ALA A 20 21.20 5.47 13.86
CA ALA A 20 22.19 4.66 13.14
C ALA A 20 21.62 3.28 12.74
N ILE A 21 20.81 2.66 13.60
CA ILE A 21 20.10 1.40 13.30
C ILE A 21 19.04 1.65 12.22
N ARG A 22 18.26 2.74 12.29
CA ARG A 22 17.32 3.14 11.23
C ARG A 22 18.03 3.38 9.90
N GLY A 23 19.14 4.13 9.89
CA GLY A 23 19.94 4.38 8.68
C GLY A 23 20.60 3.12 8.10
N GLY A 24 20.97 2.15 8.95
CA GLY A 24 21.47 0.84 8.51
C GLY A 24 20.37 -0.07 7.97
N LEU A 25 19.18 -0.01 8.54
CA LEU A 25 18.00 -0.79 8.12
C LEU A 25 17.39 -0.23 6.83
N HIS A 26 17.43 1.09 6.61
CA HIS A 26 17.06 1.71 5.32
C HIS A 26 17.93 1.21 4.16
N ARG A 27 19.23 0.93 4.40
CA ARG A 27 20.12 0.32 3.40
C ARG A 27 19.82 -1.16 3.12
N LEU A 28 19.02 -1.79 3.96
CA LEU A 28 18.63 -3.21 3.86
C LEU A 28 17.14 -3.37 3.48
N ASP A 29 16.47 -2.27 3.05
CA ASP A 29 15.02 -2.25 2.73
C ASP A 29 14.13 -2.74 3.89
N LEU A 30 14.60 -2.58 5.13
CA LEU A 30 13.91 -2.98 6.36
C LEU A 30 13.39 -1.72 7.08
N ASP A 31 12.22 -1.25 6.67
CA ASP A 31 11.50 -0.24 7.45
C ASP A 31 10.82 -0.88 8.67
N VAL A 32 11.38 -0.58 9.85
CA VAL A 32 10.88 -1.13 11.13
C VAL A 32 9.46 -0.64 11.43
N SER A 33 9.08 0.56 10.99
CA SER A 33 7.74 1.11 11.19
C SER A 33 6.70 0.35 10.36
N LYS A 34 6.95 0.15 9.07
CA LYS A 34 6.10 -0.64 8.18
C LYS A 34 5.88 -2.07 8.69
N GLY A 35 6.92 -2.68 9.27
CA GLY A 35 6.81 -4.01 9.89
C GLY A 35 5.91 -4.06 11.14
N VAL A 36 5.74 -2.95 11.85
CA VAL A 36 4.80 -2.85 12.99
C VAL A 36 3.36 -2.75 12.48
N TYR A 37 3.11 -1.90 11.48
CA TYR A 37 1.80 -1.72 10.89
C TYR A 37 1.29 -3.00 10.21
N THR A 38 2.12 -3.65 9.39
CA THR A 38 1.76 -4.92 8.74
C THR A 38 1.40 -6.01 9.76
N ARG A 39 2.08 -6.05 10.92
CA ARG A 39 1.69 -6.96 12.03
C ARG A 39 0.34 -6.59 12.65
N GLN A 40 0.02 -5.30 12.73
CA GLN A 40 -1.29 -4.86 13.20
C GLN A 40 -2.38 -5.28 12.21
N VAL A 41 -2.15 -5.09 10.91
CA VAL A 41 -3.06 -5.57 9.85
C VAL A 41 -3.25 -7.08 9.97
N ALA A 42 -2.18 -7.88 10.03
CA ALA A 42 -2.28 -9.32 10.16
C ALA A 42 -3.09 -9.77 11.39
N ARG A 43 -2.97 -9.05 12.52
CA ARG A 43 -3.80 -9.30 13.72
C ARG A 43 -5.27 -8.96 13.49
N THR A 44 -5.55 -7.87 12.76
CA THR A 44 -6.93 -7.50 12.40
C THR A 44 -7.55 -8.58 11.53
N LEU A 45 -6.84 -9.05 10.50
CA LEU A 45 -7.30 -10.15 9.63
C LEU A 45 -7.61 -11.42 10.44
N ALA A 46 -6.69 -11.82 11.31
CA ALA A 46 -6.90 -13.00 12.15
C ALA A 46 -8.11 -12.86 13.10
N ALA A 47 -8.31 -11.67 13.69
CA ALA A 47 -9.43 -11.40 14.60
C ALA A 47 -10.79 -11.37 13.88
N ARG A 48 -10.81 -11.00 12.59
CA ARG A 48 -12.02 -10.92 11.77
C ARG A 48 -12.29 -12.21 10.99
N GLY A 49 -11.30 -13.10 10.88
CA GLY A 49 -11.40 -14.35 10.12
C GLY A 49 -11.19 -14.18 8.62
N ASP A 50 -10.49 -13.10 8.21
CA ASP A 50 -10.14 -12.86 6.82
C ASP A 50 -9.10 -13.88 6.34
N ASP A 51 -9.44 -14.61 5.31
CA ASP A 51 -8.59 -15.66 4.74
C ASP A 51 -8.01 -15.30 3.37
N THR A 52 -8.37 -14.16 2.83
CA THR A 52 -7.89 -13.66 1.54
C THR A 52 -7.43 -12.20 1.63
N VAL A 53 -6.37 -11.88 0.90
CA VAL A 53 -5.89 -10.51 0.67
C VAL A 53 -5.80 -10.29 -0.84
N LEU A 54 -6.51 -9.28 -1.34
CA LEU A 54 -6.27 -8.70 -2.66
C LEU A 54 -5.31 -7.53 -2.50
N ASP A 55 -4.09 -7.66 -3.04
CA ASP A 55 -3.02 -6.68 -2.95
C ASP A 55 -2.85 -6.00 -4.31
N ILE A 56 -3.47 -4.83 -4.48
CA ILE A 56 -3.44 -4.05 -5.72
C ILE A 56 -2.31 -3.03 -5.64
N GLY A 57 -1.42 -3.03 -6.66
CA GLY A 57 -0.17 -2.29 -6.63
C GLY A 57 0.87 -3.00 -5.75
N ALA A 58 1.10 -4.27 -6.02
CA ALA A 58 1.94 -5.12 -5.18
C ALA A 58 3.44 -4.84 -5.30
N ASN A 59 3.86 -4.12 -6.34
CA ASN A 59 5.25 -3.88 -6.68
C ASN A 59 6.04 -5.22 -6.66
N VAL A 60 7.19 -5.27 -6.03
CA VAL A 60 7.99 -6.50 -5.90
C VAL A 60 7.47 -7.49 -4.82
N GLY A 61 6.26 -7.29 -4.28
CA GLY A 61 5.63 -8.20 -3.29
C GLY A 61 6.06 -7.98 -1.85
N GLN A 62 6.56 -6.79 -1.50
CA GLN A 62 7.01 -6.48 -0.14
C GLN A 62 5.89 -6.55 0.89
N TYR A 63 4.66 -6.16 0.52
CA TYR A 63 3.49 -6.22 1.40
C TYR A 63 3.12 -7.67 1.75
N GLY A 64 2.98 -8.54 0.73
CA GLY A 64 2.71 -9.96 0.92
C GLY A 64 3.77 -10.67 1.77
N LEU A 65 5.06 -10.39 1.54
CA LEU A 65 6.16 -10.87 2.39
C LEU A 65 6.04 -10.38 3.84
N GLY A 66 5.62 -9.13 4.04
CA GLY A 66 5.37 -8.55 5.36
C GLY A 66 4.26 -9.30 6.10
N LEU A 67 3.16 -9.60 5.42
CA LEU A 67 2.05 -10.39 5.95
C LEU A 67 2.51 -11.81 6.34
N ARG A 68 3.25 -12.51 5.46
CA ARG A 68 3.82 -13.83 5.76
C ARG A 68 4.73 -13.83 6.99
N ARG A 69 5.63 -12.85 7.10
CA ARG A 69 6.50 -12.66 8.27
C ARG A 69 5.71 -12.33 9.54
N SER A 70 4.51 -11.78 9.39
CA SER A 70 3.60 -11.45 10.49
C SER A 70 2.67 -12.60 10.88
N GLY A 71 2.79 -13.76 10.23
CA GLY A 71 2.03 -14.99 10.53
C GLY A 71 0.72 -15.14 9.78
N TYR A 72 0.46 -14.30 8.76
CA TYR A 72 -0.70 -14.50 7.90
C TYR A 72 -0.43 -15.65 6.92
N ASP A 73 -1.27 -16.68 6.91
CA ASP A 73 -1.18 -17.91 6.10
C ASP A 73 -2.30 -18.06 5.06
N GLY A 74 -3.25 -17.11 5.03
CA GLY A 74 -4.34 -17.06 4.07
C GLY A 74 -3.88 -16.82 2.64
N ARG A 75 -4.83 -16.79 1.70
CA ARG A 75 -4.57 -16.56 0.29
C ARG A 75 -4.18 -15.10 0.02
N ILE A 76 -3.17 -14.88 -0.82
CA ILE A 76 -2.78 -13.57 -1.32
C ILE A 76 -2.91 -13.57 -2.85
N ILE A 77 -3.57 -12.56 -3.41
CA ILE A 77 -3.66 -12.31 -4.84
C ILE A 77 -3.06 -10.92 -5.05
N SER A 78 -1.90 -10.86 -5.70
CA SER A 78 -1.14 -9.61 -5.87
C SER A 78 -1.15 -9.18 -7.34
N CYS A 79 -1.73 -8.01 -7.62
CA CYS A 79 -1.74 -7.42 -8.96
C CYS A 79 -0.61 -6.39 -9.07
N GLU A 80 0.25 -6.57 -10.08
CA GLU A 80 1.35 -5.67 -10.40
C GLU A 80 1.48 -5.54 -11.92
N PRO A 81 1.32 -4.32 -12.48
CA PRO A 81 1.36 -4.12 -13.92
C PRO A 81 2.76 -4.13 -14.52
N LEU A 82 3.76 -3.53 -13.87
CA LEU A 82 5.09 -3.34 -14.45
C LEU A 82 5.85 -4.65 -14.55
N SER A 83 6.31 -4.97 -15.75
CA SER A 83 6.96 -6.24 -16.07
C SER A 83 8.17 -6.55 -15.18
N GLY A 84 9.00 -5.56 -14.88
CA GLY A 84 10.18 -5.72 -14.03
C GLY A 84 9.83 -6.01 -12.57
N ALA A 85 8.87 -5.29 -11.99
CA ALA A 85 8.38 -5.50 -10.63
C ALA A 85 7.63 -6.83 -10.51
N TYR A 86 6.79 -7.15 -11.51
CA TYR A 86 6.06 -8.40 -11.59
C TYR A 86 6.98 -9.63 -11.61
N ALA A 87 8.06 -9.60 -12.39
CA ALA A 87 9.01 -10.73 -12.44
C ALA A 87 9.62 -11.02 -11.06
N GLU A 88 9.91 -9.99 -10.27
CA GLU A 88 10.40 -10.15 -8.90
C GLU A 88 9.30 -10.63 -7.95
N LEU A 89 8.07 -10.11 -8.07
CA LEU A 89 6.89 -10.58 -7.34
C LEU A 89 6.65 -12.08 -7.61
N GLU A 90 6.63 -12.49 -8.88
CA GLU A 90 6.44 -13.88 -9.28
C GLU A 90 7.52 -14.79 -8.69
N ARG A 91 8.78 -14.36 -8.73
CA ARG A 91 9.91 -15.10 -8.13
C ARG A 91 9.73 -15.28 -6.62
N ARG A 92 9.20 -14.27 -5.90
CA ARG A 92 8.93 -14.33 -4.46
C ARG A 92 7.76 -15.24 -4.13
N ALA A 93 6.70 -15.17 -4.93
CA ALA A 93 5.50 -15.97 -4.75
C ALA A 93 5.68 -17.44 -5.14
N HIS A 94 6.64 -17.76 -6.01
CA HIS A 94 6.83 -19.10 -6.63
C HIS A 94 6.82 -20.29 -5.67
N ARG A 95 7.26 -20.10 -4.42
CA ARG A 95 7.34 -21.17 -3.41
C ARG A 95 6.16 -21.19 -2.43
N ASP A 96 5.20 -20.28 -2.62
CA ASP A 96 4.04 -20.14 -1.76
C ASP A 96 2.77 -20.50 -2.55
N PRO A 97 2.18 -21.68 -2.32
CA PRO A 97 1.02 -22.15 -3.08
C PRO A 97 -0.24 -21.31 -2.80
N HIS A 98 -0.23 -20.47 -1.77
CA HIS A 98 -1.32 -19.55 -1.42
C HIS A 98 -1.06 -18.11 -1.89
N TRP A 99 -0.03 -17.87 -2.71
CA TRP A 99 0.27 -16.56 -3.25
C TRP A 99 0.19 -16.55 -4.78
N HIS A 100 -0.75 -15.78 -5.34
CA HIS A 100 -1.09 -15.76 -6.76
C HIS A 100 -0.78 -14.39 -7.37
N PRO A 101 0.34 -14.22 -8.07
CA PRO A 101 0.66 -12.99 -8.79
C PRO A 101 -0.17 -12.86 -10.08
N VAL A 102 -0.56 -11.63 -10.41
CA VAL A 102 -1.30 -11.25 -11.61
C VAL A 102 -0.58 -10.07 -12.27
N ASN A 103 -0.17 -10.21 -13.53
CA ASN A 103 0.47 -9.12 -14.27
C ASN A 103 -0.60 -8.27 -14.96
N ALA A 104 -1.18 -7.33 -14.24
CA ALA A 104 -2.13 -6.35 -14.73
C ALA A 104 -2.22 -5.16 -13.78
N ALA A 105 -2.50 -3.98 -14.32
CA ALA A 105 -3.06 -2.88 -13.56
C ALA A 105 -4.51 -3.19 -13.19
N VAL A 106 -5.01 -2.53 -12.15
CA VAL A 106 -6.43 -2.60 -11.77
C VAL A 106 -7.02 -1.21 -11.86
N GLY A 107 -8.17 -1.09 -12.52
CA GLY A 107 -8.83 0.18 -12.75
C GLY A 107 -10.34 0.02 -12.85
N ARG A 108 -11.01 1.07 -13.34
CA ARG A 108 -12.48 1.13 -13.47
C ARG A 108 -13.04 0.14 -14.48
N GLU A 109 -12.36 -0.02 -15.62
CA GLU A 109 -12.79 -0.82 -16.76
C GLU A 109 -11.60 -1.62 -17.31
N PRO A 110 -11.83 -2.82 -17.88
CA PRO A 110 -10.77 -3.59 -18.52
C PRO A 110 -10.27 -2.89 -19.79
N GLY A 111 -8.98 -3.05 -20.09
CA GLY A 111 -8.37 -2.46 -21.28
C GLY A 111 -6.85 -2.46 -21.25
N GLU A 112 -6.26 -1.40 -21.75
CA GLU A 112 -4.82 -1.14 -21.69
C GLU A 112 -4.58 0.33 -21.34
N VAL A 113 -3.47 0.60 -20.62
CA VAL A 113 -3.06 1.95 -20.23
C VAL A 113 -1.54 2.07 -20.28
N ASP A 114 -1.07 3.30 -20.49
CA ASP A 114 0.35 3.63 -20.37
C ASP A 114 0.65 4.04 -18.92
N ILE A 115 1.68 3.41 -18.31
CA ILE A 115 2.16 3.74 -16.96
C ILE A 115 3.50 4.45 -17.06
N HIS A 116 3.63 5.57 -16.40
CA HIS A 116 4.88 6.29 -16.22
C HIS A 116 5.74 5.57 -15.19
N VAL A 117 6.88 5.05 -15.62
CA VAL A 117 7.82 4.31 -14.77
C VAL A 117 8.76 5.30 -14.09
N ALA A 118 8.73 5.35 -12.76
CA ALA A 118 9.63 6.18 -11.97
C ALA A 118 11.01 5.54 -11.80
N ALA A 119 12.03 6.36 -11.59
CA ALA A 119 13.39 5.89 -11.32
C ALA A 119 13.47 5.05 -10.03
N ASN A 120 12.67 5.39 -9.00
CA ASN A 120 12.37 4.50 -7.90
C ASN A 120 11.11 3.68 -8.26
N SER A 121 11.09 2.39 -8.10
CA SER A 121 9.95 1.56 -8.50
C SER A 121 8.65 1.84 -7.72
N TYR A 122 8.68 2.64 -6.67
CA TYR A 122 7.56 2.89 -5.76
C TYR A 122 6.63 4.02 -6.20
N SER A 123 7.10 4.94 -7.04
CA SER A 123 6.36 6.14 -7.45
C SER A 123 5.83 6.06 -8.89
N SER A 124 5.85 4.88 -9.50
CA SER A 124 5.31 4.69 -10.85
C SER A 124 3.78 4.81 -10.83
N SER A 125 3.21 5.57 -11.77
CA SER A 125 1.77 5.88 -11.80
C SER A 125 1.23 5.95 -13.22
N ILE A 126 -0.07 5.75 -13.35
CA ILE A 126 -0.84 6.05 -14.56
C ILE A 126 -1.01 7.57 -14.73
N LEU A 127 -1.01 8.31 -13.61
CA LEU A 127 -1.19 9.76 -13.59
C LEU A 127 0.14 10.50 -13.68
N GLU A 128 0.10 11.73 -14.18
CA GLU A 128 1.25 12.62 -14.15
C GLU A 128 1.56 13.07 -12.72
N MET A 129 2.85 13.15 -12.40
CA MET A 129 3.34 13.54 -11.09
C MET A 129 3.33 15.06 -10.94
N THR A 130 2.80 15.57 -9.83
CA THR A 130 2.82 17.01 -9.55
C THR A 130 4.18 17.49 -9.03
N GLN A 131 4.39 18.81 -9.04
CA GLN A 131 5.61 19.41 -8.47
C GLN A 131 5.73 19.11 -6.96
N ALA A 132 4.61 19.03 -6.24
CA ALA A 132 4.61 18.72 -4.81
C ALA A 132 5.20 17.33 -4.50
N HIS A 133 4.98 16.35 -5.38
CA HIS A 133 5.61 15.04 -5.28
C HIS A 133 7.13 15.13 -5.51
N LEU A 134 7.56 15.80 -6.57
CA LEU A 134 8.98 15.95 -6.92
C LEU A 134 9.76 16.72 -5.85
N ASP A 135 9.16 17.72 -5.23
CA ASP A 135 9.77 18.48 -4.13
C ASP A 135 9.98 17.60 -2.87
N GLY A 136 9.06 16.67 -2.62
CA GLY A 136 9.16 15.72 -1.51
C GLY A 136 10.07 14.52 -1.79
N ALA A 137 10.11 14.05 -3.06
CA ALA A 137 10.88 12.88 -3.50
C ALA A 137 11.55 13.13 -4.87
N PRO A 138 12.67 13.87 -4.93
CA PRO A 138 13.33 14.23 -6.20
C PRO A 138 13.77 13.02 -7.05
N ASP A 139 14.02 11.87 -6.42
CA ASP A 139 14.43 10.63 -7.09
C ASP A 139 13.25 9.87 -7.73
N SER A 140 12.04 10.46 -7.73
CA SER A 140 10.82 9.84 -8.30
C SER A 140 10.58 10.19 -9.76
N ALA A 141 11.45 10.95 -10.42
CA ALA A 141 11.26 11.38 -11.81
C ALA A 141 10.98 10.20 -12.75
N TYR A 142 10.06 10.38 -13.68
CA TYR A 142 9.73 9.39 -14.69
C TYR A 142 10.88 9.17 -15.67
N VAL A 143 11.20 7.90 -15.95
CA VAL A 143 12.32 7.48 -16.79
C VAL A 143 11.89 6.67 -18.03
N ALA A 144 10.69 6.13 -18.02
CA ALA A 144 10.12 5.33 -19.11
C ALA A 144 8.59 5.34 -19.08
N VAL A 145 7.98 4.77 -20.11
CA VAL A 145 6.54 4.45 -20.17
C VAL A 145 6.40 2.99 -20.54
N GLU A 146 5.51 2.27 -19.87
CA GLU A 146 5.20 0.88 -20.16
C GLU A 146 3.69 0.73 -20.40
N ARG A 147 3.30 0.11 -21.53
CA ARG A 147 1.91 -0.21 -21.83
C ARG A 147 1.53 -1.52 -21.20
N VAL A 148 0.45 -1.53 -20.41
CA VAL A 148 0.05 -2.66 -19.58
C VAL A 148 -1.44 -2.97 -19.74
N ALA A 149 -1.82 -4.23 -19.51
CA ALA A 149 -3.22 -4.63 -19.43
C ALA A 149 -3.87 -4.10 -18.15
N VAL A 150 -5.14 -3.73 -18.23
CA VAL A 150 -5.98 -3.33 -17.10
C VAL A 150 -7.08 -4.36 -16.90
N THR A 151 -7.29 -4.77 -15.66
CA THR A 151 -8.44 -5.55 -15.19
C THR A 151 -9.21 -4.74 -14.13
N THR A 152 -10.30 -5.29 -13.59
CA THR A 152 -11.05 -4.66 -12.50
C THR A 152 -11.00 -5.50 -11.24
N VAL A 153 -11.29 -4.89 -10.07
CA VAL A 153 -11.46 -5.64 -8.81
C VAL A 153 -12.52 -6.72 -8.97
N ALA A 154 -13.65 -6.41 -9.65
CA ALA A 154 -14.74 -7.36 -9.86
C ALA A 154 -14.28 -8.59 -10.68
N GLU A 155 -13.52 -8.38 -11.77
CA GLU A 155 -12.97 -9.48 -12.57
C GLU A 155 -11.96 -10.34 -11.79
N VAL A 156 -11.12 -9.73 -10.94
CA VAL A 156 -10.19 -10.49 -10.08
C VAL A 156 -10.96 -11.32 -9.06
N VAL A 157 -12.00 -10.74 -8.43
CA VAL A 157 -12.89 -11.47 -7.50
C VAL A 157 -13.53 -12.68 -8.18
N GLU A 158 -14.11 -12.50 -9.38
CA GLU A 158 -14.73 -13.57 -10.15
C GLU A 158 -13.70 -14.64 -10.55
N ARG A 159 -12.59 -14.24 -11.15
CA ARG A 159 -11.52 -15.13 -11.64
C ARG A 159 -10.98 -16.07 -10.55
N PHE A 160 -10.80 -15.56 -9.34
CA PHE A 160 -10.21 -16.32 -8.23
C PHE A 160 -11.26 -16.89 -7.27
N GLY A 161 -12.56 -16.65 -7.50
CA GLY A 161 -13.63 -17.08 -6.60
C GLY A 161 -13.43 -16.55 -5.18
N VAL A 162 -13.17 -15.24 -5.07
CA VAL A 162 -12.93 -14.57 -3.78
C VAL A 162 -14.26 -14.30 -3.09
N ASP A 163 -14.33 -14.55 -1.78
CA ASP A 163 -15.42 -14.08 -0.93
C ASP A 163 -15.06 -12.70 -0.35
N PRO A 164 -15.66 -11.60 -0.82
CA PRO A 164 -15.34 -10.27 -0.30
C PRO A 164 -15.59 -10.12 1.20
N ALA A 165 -16.58 -10.82 1.76
CA ALA A 165 -16.90 -10.76 3.19
C ALA A 165 -15.82 -11.38 4.11
N ARG A 166 -14.79 -11.99 3.53
CA ARG A 166 -13.63 -12.57 4.23
C ARG A 166 -12.31 -12.09 3.61
N THR A 167 -12.33 -10.89 3.05
CA THR A 167 -11.21 -10.39 2.27
C THR A 167 -10.83 -8.96 2.68
N LEU A 168 -9.52 -8.75 2.86
CA LEU A 168 -8.91 -7.44 2.83
C LEU A 168 -8.62 -7.05 1.38
N LEU A 169 -9.16 -5.93 0.92
CA LEU A 169 -8.75 -5.27 -0.31
C LEU A 169 -7.72 -4.18 0.03
N LYS A 170 -6.44 -4.39 -0.31
CA LYS A 170 -5.37 -3.38 -0.20
C LYS A 170 -5.17 -2.70 -1.56
N ILE A 171 -5.14 -1.37 -1.57
CA ILE A 171 -4.95 -0.53 -2.76
C ILE A 171 -3.82 0.47 -2.50
N ASP A 172 -2.80 0.45 -3.35
CA ASP A 172 -1.66 1.35 -3.33
C ASP A 172 -1.18 1.49 -4.78
N THR A 173 -1.82 2.41 -5.50
CA THR A 173 -1.69 2.57 -6.95
C THR A 173 -1.21 3.95 -7.35
N GLN A 174 -0.64 4.66 -6.37
CA GLN A 174 0.06 5.92 -6.57
C GLN A 174 -0.82 6.97 -7.30
N GLY A 175 -1.97 7.27 -6.66
CA GLY A 175 -2.94 8.27 -7.13
C GLY A 175 -4.14 7.70 -7.89
N TYR A 176 -4.11 6.42 -8.29
CA TYR A 176 -5.17 5.79 -9.09
C TYR A 176 -6.21 5.03 -8.25
N GLU A 177 -6.20 5.20 -6.93
CA GLU A 177 -7.04 4.47 -5.96
C GLU A 177 -8.53 4.64 -6.23
N ALA A 178 -8.98 5.82 -6.64
CA ALA A 178 -10.39 6.09 -6.96
C ALA A 178 -10.90 5.25 -8.14
N GLU A 179 -10.06 5.03 -9.14
CA GLU A 179 -10.39 4.21 -10.30
C GLU A 179 -10.44 2.72 -9.94
N VAL A 180 -9.55 2.28 -9.03
CA VAL A 180 -9.57 0.91 -8.49
C VAL A 180 -10.86 0.67 -7.68
N LEU A 181 -11.23 1.61 -6.79
CA LEU A 181 -12.47 1.54 -6.01
C LEU A 181 -13.70 1.50 -6.94
N ALA A 182 -13.72 2.31 -8.00
CA ALA A 182 -14.79 2.29 -8.99
C ALA A 182 -14.88 0.95 -9.73
N GLY A 183 -13.75 0.29 -9.99
CA GLY A 183 -13.69 -1.04 -10.59
C GLY A 183 -14.17 -2.19 -9.70
N ALA A 184 -14.38 -1.93 -8.40
CA ALA A 184 -15.07 -2.86 -7.52
C ALA A 184 -16.59 -2.84 -7.71
N GLY A 185 -17.16 -1.73 -8.22
CA GLY A 185 -18.59 -1.58 -8.44
C GLY A 185 -19.41 -1.88 -7.19
N ASP A 186 -20.48 -2.67 -7.34
CA ASP A 186 -21.37 -3.07 -6.23
C ASP A 186 -20.66 -3.92 -5.16
N LEU A 187 -19.50 -4.49 -5.45
CA LEU A 187 -18.73 -5.26 -4.49
C LEU A 187 -18.02 -4.38 -3.45
N LEU A 188 -17.83 -3.07 -3.71
CA LEU A 188 -17.06 -2.19 -2.81
C LEU A 188 -17.60 -2.25 -1.38
N GLY A 189 -18.90 -2.20 -1.18
CA GLY A 189 -19.53 -2.30 0.15
C GLY A 189 -19.60 -3.71 0.73
N THR A 190 -19.01 -4.74 0.11
CA THR A 190 -19.10 -6.13 0.58
C THR A 190 -17.78 -6.68 1.16
N PHE A 191 -16.64 -6.02 0.88
CA PHE A 191 -15.37 -6.41 1.49
C PHE A 191 -15.40 -6.23 3.00
N ASP A 192 -14.75 -7.14 3.74
CA ASP A 192 -14.66 -7.06 5.20
C ASP A 192 -13.80 -5.89 5.66
N ALA A 193 -12.67 -5.68 5.00
CA ALA A 193 -11.74 -4.60 5.28
C ALA A 193 -11.14 -4.03 3.99
N LEU A 194 -10.76 -2.74 4.03
CA LEU A 194 -9.93 -2.11 3.01
C LEU A 194 -8.72 -1.44 3.65
N GLN A 195 -7.58 -1.53 2.97
CA GLN A 195 -6.40 -0.73 3.26
C GLN A 195 -6.05 0.11 2.04
N LEU A 196 -5.93 1.43 2.21
CA LEU A 196 -5.63 2.34 1.11
C LEU A 196 -4.52 3.31 1.50
N GLU A 197 -3.67 3.66 0.52
CA GLU A 197 -2.89 4.88 0.62
C GLU A 197 -3.78 6.07 0.30
N VAL A 198 -3.81 7.08 1.17
CA VAL A 198 -4.60 8.31 0.98
C VAL A 198 -3.70 9.53 1.02
N SER A 199 -3.94 10.49 0.12
CA SER A 199 -3.14 11.71 -0.01
C SER A 199 -3.87 12.92 0.57
N PHE A 200 -3.16 13.73 1.37
CA PHE A 200 -3.65 14.98 1.96
C PHE A 200 -3.37 16.21 1.07
N VAL A 201 -2.56 16.01 0.04
CA VAL A 201 -2.25 16.99 -1.01
C VAL A 201 -2.24 16.26 -2.35
N GLU A 202 -2.44 16.99 -3.43
CA GLU A 202 -2.38 16.43 -4.77
C GLU A 202 -0.91 16.15 -5.16
N LEU A 203 -0.56 14.86 -5.19
CA LEU A 203 0.77 14.38 -5.58
C LEU A 203 0.80 13.88 -7.03
N TYR A 204 -0.34 13.49 -7.55
CA TYR A 204 -0.59 13.09 -8.93
C TYR A 204 -1.77 13.87 -9.47
N GLU A 205 -1.71 14.29 -10.73
CA GLU A 205 -2.74 15.14 -11.33
C GLU A 205 -4.13 14.48 -11.32
N GLY A 206 -5.10 15.18 -10.73
CA GLY A 206 -6.50 14.71 -10.63
C GLY A 206 -6.74 13.61 -9.61
N GLN A 207 -5.74 13.23 -8.77
CA GLN A 207 -5.96 12.22 -7.74
C GLN A 207 -6.99 12.67 -6.71
N GLN A 208 -7.75 11.71 -6.20
CA GLN A 208 -8.71 11.95 -5.12
C GLN A 208 -7.98 12.16 -3.78
N LEU A 209 -8.39 13.17 -3.01
CA LEU A 209 -7.80 13.45 -1.70
C LEU A 209 -8.44 12.62 -0.58
N ALA A 210 -7.74 12.54 0.56
CA ALA A 210 -8.08 11.70 1.70
C ALA A 210 -9.51 11.90 2.20
N GLU A 211 -9.99 13.15 2.31
CA GLU A 211 -11.35 13.44 2.78
C GLU A 211 -12.42 12.91 1.82
N GLN A 212 -12.19 12.97 0.51
CA GLN A 212 -13.11 12.45 -0.50
C GLN A 212 -13.14 10.93 -0.46
N THR A 213 -11.97 10.29 -0.42
CA THR A 213 -11.83 8.83 -0.30
C THR A 213 -12.52 8.31 0.96
N ILE A 214 -12.25 8.93 2.12
CA ILE A 214 -12.87 8.55 3.40
C ILE A 214 -14.40 8.75 3.37
N ALA A 215 -14.90 9.79 2.70
CA ALA A 215 -16.35 10.01 2.56
C ALA A 215 -16.99 8.86 1.76
N VAL A 216 -16.42 8.49 0.61
CA VAL A 216 -16.87 7.34 -0.20
C VAL A 216 -16.89 6.05 0.64
N LEU A 217 -15.83 5.77 1.39
CA LEU A 217 -15.76 4.55 2.21
C LEU A 217 -16.81 4.54 3.32
N ARG A 218 -17.10 5.70 3.94
CA ARG A 218 -18.17 5.83 4.94
C ARG A 218 -19.56 5.58 4.36
N GLU A 219 -19.83 6.07 3.16
CA GLU A 219 -21.09 5.80 2.45
C GLU A 219 -21.31 4.31 2.19
N HIS A 220 -20.22 3.54 2.04
CA HIS A 220 -20.25 2.08 1.88
C HIS A 220 -20.19 1.31 3.22
N GLY A 221 -20.34 2.00 4.37
CA GLY A 221 -20.44 1.38 5.69
C GLY A 221 -19.10 1.06 6.36
N TYR A 222 -18.01 1.66 5.90
CA TYR A 222 -16.69 1.49 6.52
C TYR A 222 -16.43 2.53 7.61
N ARG A 223 -15.69 2.10 8.64
CA ARG A 223 -15.14 2.99 9.68
C ARG A 223 -13.62 2.85 9.75
N LEU A 224 -12.94 3.92 10.11
CA LEU A 224 -11.50 3.91 10.31
C LEU A 224 -11.12 3.00 11.49
N GLN A 225 -10.24 2.05 11.24
CA GLN A 225 -9.70 1.12 12.24
C GLN A 225 -8.31 1.55 12.70
N SER A 226 -7.43 1.91 11.76
CA SER A 226 -6.08 2.40 12.07
C SER A 226 -5.52 3.25 10.94
N LEU A 227 -4.50 4.02 11.28
CA LEU A 227 -3.76 4.87 10.36
C LEU A 227 -2.26 4.72 10.63
N GLU A 228 -1.46 4.59 9.56
CA GLU A 228 -0.01 4.66 9.58
C GLU A 228 0.44 5.88 8.78
N THR A 229 1.29 6.71 9.37
CA THR A 229 1.85 7.86 8.67
C THR A 229 2.84 7.39 7.61
N GLY A 230 2.63 7.84 6.37
CA GLY A 230 3.45 7.49 5.21
C GLY A 230 4.44 8.60 4.86
N PHE A 231 4.28 9.14 3.66
CA PHE A 231 5.17 10.14 3.08
C PHE A 231 4.95 11.53 3.70
N SER A 232 6.06 12.21 4.03
CA SER A 232 6.07 13.59 4.55
C SER A 232 7.10 14.41 3.81
N ASP A 233 6.84 15.71 3.65
CA ASP A 233 7.81 16.64 3.09
C ASP A 233 8.97 16.95 4.07
N PRO A 234 10.03 17.63 3.63
CA PRO A 234 11.15 18.01 4.50
C PRO A 234 10.78 18.91 5.69
N SER A 235 9.64 19.60 5.66
CA SER A 235 9.13 20.39 6.80
C SER A 235 8.45 19.54 7.87
N GLY A 236 8.18 18.26 7.57
CA GLY A 236 7.44 17.33 8.42
C GLY A 236 5.92 17.34 8.18
N ARG A 237 5.43 18.05 7.15
CA ARG A 237 4.02 17.98 6.75
C ARG A 237 3.71 16.61 6.17
N LEU A 238 2.70 15.95 6.71
CA LEU A 238 2.22 14.68 6.20
C LEU A 238 1.56 14.88 4.82
N LEU A 239 2.02 14.15 3.81
CA LEU A 239 1.52 14.19 2.45
C LEU A 239 0.63 12.97 2.14
N GLN A 240 0.99 11.79 2.66
CA GLN A 240 0.24 10.54 2.50
C GLN A 240 0.21 9.73 3.79
N ALA A 241 -0.81 8.89 3.92
CA ALA A 241 -0.93 7.90 5.00
C ALA A 241 -1.61 6.62 4.49
N ASP A 242 -1.26 5.49 5.10
CA ASP A 242 -2.04 4.26 4.96
C ASP A 242 -3.20 4.26 5.94
N VAL A 243 -4.41 4.04 5.46
CA VAL A 243 -5.61 3.87 6.29
C VAL A 243 -6.14 2.45 6.18
N LEU A 244 -6.44 1.84 7.32
CA LEU A 244 -7.19 0.60 7.39
C LEU A 244 -8.61 0.92 7.84
N VAL A 245 -9.58 0.55 7.04
CA VAL A 245 -11.01 0.68 7.36
C VAL A 245 -11.64 -0.70 7.40
N VAL A 246 -12.65 -0.86 8.23
CA VAL A 246 -13.37 -2.14 8.40
C VAL A 246 -14.87 -1.89 8.41
N ARG A 247 -15.63 -2.91 8.01
CA ARG A 247 -17.10 -2.88 8.16
C ARG A 247 -17.50 -3.18 9.59
N ASP A 248 -18.59 -2.57 10.05
CA ASP A 248 -19.27 -2.98 11.28
C ASP A 248 -20.16 -4.19 10.98
N HIS A 249 -20.02 -5.24 11.77
CA HIS A 249 -20.84 -6.45 11.74
C HIS A 249 -21.93 -6.37 12.80
#